data_9863b9fb340173944bec2dfbde8d61e3
#
_entry.id   9863b9fb340173944bec2dfbde8d61e3
#
_cell.length_a   1.000
_cell.length_b   1.000
_cell.length_c   1.000
_cell.angle_alpha   90.00
_cell.angle_beta   90.00
_cell.angle_gamma   90.00
#
_symmetry.space_group_name_H-M   'P 1'
#
loop_
_entity.id
_entity.type
_entity.pdbx_description
1 polymer ?
#
loop_
_entity_poly.entity_id
_entity_poly.type
_entity_poly.pdbx_seq_one_letter_code
_entity_poly.pdbx_strand_id
1 'polypeptide(L)'
;MLQILSELCGGVGLFLIGMTLLTDSLKEIAGQTLKELLTRFTATPFKAMLSGLGMTLLVHSSTATIVAAIGFVGAGVLSFTQAMSVVIGANIGTTSTGWIVAFLGMKFSISMLALPMIAFGALLKLIAKGQMALLGFVIAGFGLIFFGIDVLQKAMAGFAAHSDLSFFGYDSLWSQLVLVLIGIIMAMLLQSSSASITATMAALVSGAIDLPQALYMVIGQNIGAVSITVISVIGASINAKRTVAVNVIFNLVSAIAAFFLLAPFFLWLIKHSAFFSSIDQVIMLAMFHTAFSVLGACMFMPSLKFLEQKIIQWLPS
;
A
#
# COMPACT_ATOMS: atom_id res chain seq x y z
N MET A 1 -15.99 -14.40 20.16
CA MET A 1 -15.98 -14.30 18.70
C MET A 1 -16.63 -13.00 18.18
N LEU A 2 -17.91 -12.70 18.52
CA LEU A 2 -18.58 -11.47 18.05
C LEU A 2 -17.85 -10.19 18.48
N GLN A 3 -17.37 -10.12 19.72
CA GLN A 3 -16.57 -8.99 20.21
C GLN A 3 -15.26 -8.83 19.42
N ILE A 4 -14.54 -9.91 19.15
CA ILE A 4 -13.29 -9.89 18.38
C ILE A 4 -13.56 -9.37 16.96
N LEU A 5 -14.61 -9.84 16.31
CA LEU A 5 -15.01 -9.35 14.98
C LEU A 5 -15.38 -7.86 15.01
N SER A 6 -16.10 -7.41 16.05
CA SER A 6 -16.42 -5.99 16.24
C SER A 6 -15.16 -5.14 16.42
N GLU A 7 -14.20 -5.60 17.22
CA GLU A 7 -12.92 -4.91 17.43
C GLU A 7 -12.07 -4.89 16.15
N LEU A 8 -12.03 -6.00 15.38
CA LEU A 8 -11.36 -6.04 14.08
C LEU A 8 -11.96 -5.03 13.10
N CYS A 9 -13.28 -5.04 12.93
CA CYS A 9 -13.98 -4.08 12.08
C CYS A 9 -13.78 -2.63 12.56
N GLY A 10 -13.83 -2.40 13.88
CA GLY A 10 -13.60 -1.09 14.49
C GLY A 10 -12.16 -0.59 14.28
N GLY A 11 -11.16 -1.45 14.47
CA GLY A 11 -9.75 -1.12 14.25
C GLY A 11 -9.46 -0.78 12.79
N VAL A 12 -9.99 -1.58 11.85
CA VAL A 12 -9.92 -1.28 10.41
C VAL A 12 -10.61 0.05 10.10
N GLY A 13 -11.82 0.28 10.63
CA GLY A 13 -12.57 1.51 10.42
C GLY A 13 -11.80 2.74 10.91
N LEU A 14 -11.23 2.70 12.11
CA LEU A 14 -10.39 3.77 12.66
C LEU A 14 -9.16 4.04 11.79
N PHE A 15 -8.48 2.98 11.36
CA PHE A 15 -7.33 3.10 10.46
C PHE A 15 -7.73 3.76 9.14
N LEU A 16 -8.81 3.32 8.50
CA LEU A 16 -9.29 3.86 7.22
C LEU A 16 -9.72 5.32 7.34
N ILE A 17 -10.43 5.70 8.41
CA ILE A 17 -10.80 7.09 8.67
C ILE A 17 -9.54 7.94 8.87
N GLY A 18 -8.59 7.46 9.67
CA GLY A 18 -7.32 8.13 9.89
C GLY A 18 -6.53 8.34 8.59
N MET A 19 -6.43 7.30 7.76
CA MET A 19 -5.78 7.38 6.44
C MET A 19 -6.52 8.36 5.50
N THR A 20 -7.84 8.38 5.51
CA THR A 20 -8.62 9.30 4.68
C THR A 20 -8.38 10.75 5.11
N LEU A 21 -8.48 11.05 6.40
CA LEU A 21 -8.21 12.39 6.93
C LEU A 21 -6.79 12.85 6.60
N LEU A 22 -5.80 11.98 6.81
CA LEU A 22 -4.41 12.25 6.50
C LEU A 22 -4.22 12.54 5.00
N THR A 23 -4.66 11.61 4.15
CA THR A 23 -4.48 11.67 2.70
C THR A 23 -5.16 12.88 2.09
N ASP A 24 -6.42 13.17 2.45
CA ASP A 24 -7.18 14.26 1.87
C ASP A 24 -6.64 15.63 2.33
N SER A 25 -6.23 15.75 3.58
CA SER A 25 -5.60 16.96 4.08
C SER A 25 -4.23 17.20 3.45
N LEU A 26 -3.41 16.16 3.27
CA LEU A 26 -2.12 16.27 2.58
C LEU A 26 -2.29 16.61 1.10
N LYS A 27 -3.30 16.05 0.40
CA LYS A 27 -3.65 16.44 -0.98
C LYS A 27 -4.00 17.93 -1.07
N GLU A 28 -4.80 18.43 -0.14
CA GLU A 28 -5.22 19.84 -0.14
C GLU A 28 -4.04 20.78 0.16
N ILE A 29 -3.18 20.43 1.13
CA ILE A 29 -1.96 21.19 1.44
C ILE A 29 -0.99 21.19 0.26
N ALA A 30 -0.78 20.03 -0.36
CA ALA A 30 0.22 19.82 -1.40
C ALA A 30 -0.31 20.00 -2.83
N GLY A 31 -1.56 20.40 -3.03
CA GLY A 31 -2.24 20.38 -4.33
C GLY A 31 -1.47 21.02 -5.49
N GLN A 32 -0.86 22.19 -5.28
CA GLN A 32 -0.02 22.84 -6.29
C GLN A 32 1.27 22.03 -6.57
N THR A 33 1.93 21.55 -5.51
CA THR A 33 3.16 20.73 -5.61
C THR A 33 2.88 19.42 -6.35
N LEU A 34 1.74 18.77 -6.08
CA LEU A 34 1.34 17.52 -6.75
C LEU A 34 1.14 17.74 -8.25
N LYS A 35 0.48 18.85 -8.63
CA LYS A 35 0.31 19.23 -10.03
C LYS A 35 1.66 19.47 -10.70
N GLU A 36 2.58 20.18 -10.05
CA GLU A 36 3.92 20.47 -10.58
C GLU A 36 4.76 19.20 -10.73
N LEU A 37 4.72 18.28 -9.75
CA LEU A 37 5.41 16.99 -9.84
C LEU A 37 4.97 16.22 -11.10
N LEU A 38 3.68 16.16 -11.38
CA LEU A 38 3.16 15.41 -12.53
C LEU A 38 3.37 16.13 -13.86
N THR A 39 3.40 17.48 -13.90
CA THR A 39 3.50 18.23 -15.16
C THR A 39 4.92 18.62 -15.53
N ARG A 40 5.77 18.97 -14.55
CA ARG A 40 7.12 19.49 -14.80
C ARG A 40 8.23 18.45 -14.65
N PHE A 41 8.03 17.47 -13.75
CA PHE A 41 9.08 16.50 -13.44
C PHE A 41 8.88 15.13 -14.11
N THR A 42 8.18 15.10 -15.26
CA THR A 42 7.92 13.87 -16.01
C THR A 42 8.63 13.81 -17.38
N ALA A 43 9.64 14.67 -17.60
CA ALA A 43 10.33 14.79 -18.88
C ALA A 43 11.00 13.50 -19.39
N THR A 44 11.41 12.59 -18.49
CA THR A 44 11.93 11.28 -18.83
C THR A 44 11.19 10.20 -18.05
N PRO A 45 11.16 8.94 -18.53
CA PRO A 45 10.52 7.84 -17.80
C PRO A 45 11.01 7.71 -16.36
N PHE A 46 12.31 7.84 -16.10
CA PHE A 46 12.86 7.76 -14.75
C PHE A 46 12.39 8.92 -13.86
N LYS A 47 12.37 10.16 -14.39
CA LYS A 47 11.83 11.31 -13.65
C LYS A 47 10.34 11.16 -13.39
N ALA A 48 9.58 10.63 -14.35
CA ALA A 48 8.15 10.35 -14.17
C ALA A 48 7.90 9.29 -13.08
N MET A 49 8.73 8.25 -13.02
CA MET A 49 8.70 7.27 -11.94
C MET A 49 9.00 7.93 -10.59
N LEU A 50 10.04 8.75 -10.49
CA LEU A 50 10.37 9.47 -9.25
C LEU A 50 9.25 10.45 -8.85
N SER A 51 8.56 11.08 -9.82
CA SER A 51 7.40 11.93 -9.55
C SER A 51 6.24 11.13 -8.96
N GLY A 52 5.94 9.95 -9.51
CA GLY A 52 4.93 9.04 -8.97
C GLY A 52 5.27 8.55 -7.56
N LEU A 53 6.54 8.18 -7.34
CA LEU A 53 7.06 7.84 -6.01
C LEU A 53 6.88 9.02 -5.03
N GLY A 54 7.39 10.20 -5.38
CA GLY A 54 7.33 11.39 -4.53
C GLY A 54 5.89 11.82 -4.22
N MET A 55 5.00 11.78 -5.22
CA MET A 55 3.59 12.09 -5.02
C MET A 55 2.93 11.11 -4.04
N THR A 56 3.20 9.80 -4.20
CA THR A 56 2.64 8.79 -3.29
C THR A 56 3.21 8.90 -1.87
N LEU A 57 4.50 9.23 -1.74
CA LEU A 57 5.11 9.52 -0.43
C LEU A 57 4.46 10.73 0.25
N LEU A 58 4.14 11.80 -0.50
CA LEU A 58 3.54 13.01 0.03
C LEU A 58 2.09 12.81 0.48
N VAL A 59 1.29 12.08 -0.32
CA VAL A 59 -0.14 11.90 -0.02
C VAL A 59 -0.47 10.57 0.64
N HIS A 60 0.50 9.67 0.82
CA HIS A 60 0.32 8.32 1.37
C HIS A 60 -0.78 7.50 0.68
N SER A 61 -1.01 7.74 -0.64
CA SER A 61 -2.04 7.04 -1.43
C SER A 61 -1.59 6.84 -2.87
N SER A 62 -1.18 5.62 -3.22
CA SER A 62 -0.90 5.26 -4.61
C SER A 62 -2.14 5.31 -5.50
N THR A 63 -3.30 4.94 -4.96
CA THR A 63 -4.57 5.05 -5.69
C THR A 63 -4.83 6.49 -6.13
N ALA A 64 -4.64 7.47 -5.24
CA ALA A 64 -4.79 8.89 -5.58
C ALA A 64 -3.79 9.32 -6.67
N THR A 65 -2.52 8.88 -6.56
CA THR A 65 -1.48 9.16 -7.55
C THR A 65 -1.82 8.56 -8.91
N ILE A 66 -2.25 7.30 -8.94
CA ILE A 66 -2.60 6.58 -10.18
C ILE A 66 -3.85 7.20 -10.82
N VAL A 67 -4.90 7.51 -10.04
CA VAL A 67 -6.12 8.17 -10.54
C VAL A 67 -5.80 9.56 -11.09
N ALA A 68 -4.91 10.33 -10.45
CA ALA A 68 -4.44 11.59 -10.99
C ALA A 68 -3.70 11.41 -12.33
N ALA A 69 -2.79 10.43 -12.42
CA ALA A 69 -2.09 10.12 -13.67
C ALA A 69 -3.07 9.71 -14.79
N ILE A 70 -4.10 8.91 -14.45
CA ILE A 70 -5.20 8.53 -15.36
C ILE A 70 -5.94 9.79 -15.86
N GLY A 71 -6.29 10.70 -14.96
CA GLY A 71 -6.93 11.97 -15.31
C GLY A 71 -6.08 12.83 -16.23
N PHE A 72 -4.77 12.98 -15.93
CA PHE A 72 -3.85 13.77 -16.74
C PHE A 72 -3.55 13.15 -18.10
N VAL A 73 -3.46 11.84 -18.23
CA VAL A 73 -3.32 11.17 -19.53
C VAL A 73 -4.61 11.29 -20.34
N GLY A 74 -5.76 11.21 -19.68
CA GLY A 74 -7.07 11.40 -20.31
C GLY A 74 -7.27 12.82 -20.87
N ALA A 75 -6.73 13.82 -20.17
CA ALA A 75 -6.72 15.23 -20.58
C ALA A 75 -5.60 15.59 -21.57
N GLY A 76 -4.73 14.65 -21.97
CA GLY A 76 -3.61 14.91 -22.87
C GLY A 76 -2.44 15.69 -22.23
N VAL A 77 -2.44 15.87 -20.91
CA VAL A 77 -1.36 16.57 -20.17
C VAL A 77 -0.13 15.66 -20.00
N LEU A 78 -0.35 14.36 -19.81
CA LEU A 78 0.72 13.34 -19.77
C LEU A 78 0.63 12.45 -21.01
N SER A 79 1.79 12.07 -21.54
CA SER A 79 1.87 10.98 -22.50
C SER A 79 1.60 9.63 -21.80
N PHE A 80 1.23 8.62 -22.58
CA PHE A 80 0.98 7.29 -22.03
C PHE A 80 2.25 6.71 -21.35
N THR A 81 3.43 6.87 -21.96
CA THR A 81 4.71 6.44 -21.37
C THR A 81 5.01 7.11 -20.03
N GLN A 82 4.71 8.42 -19.91
CA GLN A 82 4.86 9.15 -18.65
C GLN A 82 3.90 8.60 -17.58
N ALA A 83 2.63 8.39 -17.94
CA ALA A 83 1.65 7.81 -17.02
C ALA A 83 2.03 6.41 -16.54
N MET A 84 2.53 5.54 -17.45
CA MET A 84 3.07 4.22 -17.09
C MET A 84 4.17 4.33 -16.04
N SER A 85 5.11 5.25 -16.24
CA SER A 85 6.24 5.45 -15.34
C SER A 85 5.79 6.00 -13.98
N VAL A 86 4.83 6.93 -13.96
CA VAL A 86 4.20 7.43 -12.72
C VAL A 86 3.53 6.28 -11.94
N VAL A 87 2.81 5.39 -12.62
CA VAL A 87 2.19 4.21 -12.00
C VAL A 87 3.22 3.30 -11.33
N ILE A 88 4.34 3.01 -12.02
CA ILE A 88 5.44 2.21 -11.44
C ILE A 88 5.99 2.88 -10.17
N GLY A 89 6.25 4.19 -10.22
CA GLY A 89 6.71 4.96 -9.06
C GLY A 89 5.71 4.99 -7.91
N ALA A 90 4.42 5.11 -8.23
CA ALA A 90 3.35 5.09 -7.22
C ALA A 90 3.29 3.75 -6.47
N ASN A 91 3.50 2.63 -7.15
CA ASN A 91 3.57 1.31 -6.50
C ASN A 91 4.77 1.20 -5.54
N ILE A 92 5.94 1.74 -5.89
CA ILE A 92 7.07 1.81 -4.94
C ILE A 92 6.71 2.70 -3.75
N GLY A 93 6.10 3.87 -3.97
CA GLY A 93 5.72 4.81 -2.93
C GLY A 93 4.74 4.24 -1.90
N THR A 94 3.89 3.29 -2.30
CA THR A 94 2.93 2.61 -1.40
C THR A 94 3.64 1.94 -0.22
N THR A 95 4.87 1.48 -0.40
CA THR A 95 5.62 0.76 0.62
C THR A 95 5.96 1.63 1.84
N SER A 96 5.96 2.95 1.68
CA SER A 96 6.23 3.91 2.78
C SER A 96 5.28 3.76 3.96
N THR A 97 4.01 3.48 3.70
CA THR A 97 3.03 3.26 4.78
C THR A 97 3.42 2.06 5.63
N GLY A 98 3.88 0.96 5.01
CA GLY A 98 4.40 -0.20 5.74
C GLY A 98 5.57 0.15 6.65
N TRP A 99 6.49 1.01 6.19
CA TRP A 99 7.61 1.49 7.02
C TRP A 99 7.16 2.37 8.18
N ILE A 100 6.20 3.29 7.96
CA ILE A 100 5.63 4.11 9.04
C ILE A 100 4.99 3.21 10.09
N VAL A 101 4.20 2.23 9.68
CA VAL A 101 3.56 1.27 10.58
C VAL A 101 4.61 0.45 11.32
N ALA A 102 5.64 -0.07 10.63
CA ALA A 102 6.69 -0.88 11.23
C ALA A 102 7.51 -0.10 12.27
N PHE A 103 7.95 1.12 11.95
CA PHE A 103 8.79 1.89 12.85
C PHE A 103 8.00 2.60 13.95
N LEU A 104 6.88 3.22 13.61
CA LEU A 104 6.14 4.05 14.55
C LEU A 104 5.01 3.26 15.24
N GLY A 105 4.24 2.48 14.48
CA GLY A 105 3.05 1.82 14.99
C GLY A 105 3.32 0.58 15.83
N MET A 106 4.41 -0.15 15.57
CA MET A 106 4.66 -1.46 16.18
C MET A 106 5.81 -1.47 17.19
N LYS A 107 6.83 -0.61 17.01
CA LYS A 107 8.02 -0.59 17.90
C LYS A 107 7.91 0.39 19.05
N PHE A 108 7.25 1.52 18.85
CA PHE A 108 7.01 2.48 19.91
C PHE A 108 5.59 2.30 20.40
N SER A 109 5.37 2.32 21.72
CA SER A 109 4.02 2.38 22.31
C SER A 109 3.35 3.74 21.99
N ILE A 110 3.31 4.08 20.68
CA ILE A 110 2.73 5.33 20.18
C ILE A 110 1.20 5.33 20.40
N SER A 111 0.60 4.18 20.71
CA SER A 111 -0.77 4.12 21.22
C SER A 111 -0.99 5.09 22.39
N MET A 112 0.05 5.34 23.19
CA MET A 112 0.03 6.34 24.28
C MET A 112 -0.13 7.78 23.75
N LEU A 113 0.40 8.08 22.55
CA LEU A 113 0.30 9.38 21.89
C LEU A 113 -0.92 9.48 20.97
N ALA A 114 -1.56 8.37 20.62
CA ALA A 114 -2.66 8.35 19.68
C ALA A 114 -3.83 9.24 20.13
N LEU A 115 -4.31 9.07 21.36
CA LEU A 115 -5.40 9.91 21.92
C LEU A 115 -5.02 11.39 22.07
N PRO A 116 -3.84 11.76 22.61
CA PRO A 116 -3.36 13.15 22.59
C PRO A 116 -3.29 13.74 21.19
N MET A 117 -2.81 12.98 20.17
CA MET A 117 -2.75 13.45 18.78
C MET A 117 -4.14 13.70 18.20
N ILE A 118 -5.12 12.80 18.46
CA ILE A 118 -6.51 13.00 18.05
C ILE A 118 -7.08 14.26 18.69
N ALA A 119 -6.93 14.41 20.01
CA ALA A 119 -7.44 15.56 20.75
C ALA A 119 -6.81 16.88 20.29
N PHE A 120 -5.48 16.94 20.20
CA PHE A 120 -4.76 18.13 19.75
C PHE A 120 -5.11 18.48 18.30
N GLY A 121 -5.13 17.48 17.41
CA GLY A 121 -5.47 17.67 15.99
C GLY A 121 -6.91 18.17 15.81
N ALA A 122 -7.86 17.64 16.57
CA ALA A 122 -9.26 18.08 16.56
C ALA A 122 -9.39 19.53 17.07
N LEU A 123 -8.73 19.87 18.18
CA LEU A 123 -8.71 21.24 18.72
C LEU A 123 -8.09 22.23 17.74
N LEU A 124 -6.95 21.87 17.15
CA LEU A 124 -6.27 22.69 16.14
C LEU A 124 -7.21 22.94 14.94
N LYS A 125 -7.91 21.91 14.47
CA LYS A 125 -8.91 22.03 13.38
C LYS A 125 -10.05 23.00 13.74
N LEU A 126 -10.52 23.00 15.00
CA LEU A 126 -11.63 23.84 15.43
C LEU A 126 -11.21 25.32 15.56
N ILE A 127 -10.00 25.58 16.02
CA ILE A 127 -9.51 26.94 16.35
C ILE A 127 -8.85 27.58 15.13
N ALA A 128 -8.07 26.83 14.35
CA ALA A 128 -7.33 27.35 13.23
C ALA A 128 -8.16 27.40 11.92
N LYS A 129 -7.64 28.15 10.94
CA LYS A 129 -8.20 28.24 9.58
C LYS A 129 -7.14 27.94 8.53
N GLY A 130 -7.57 27.65 7.30
CA GLY A 130 -6.67 27.39 6.17
C GLY A 130 -5.73 26.20 6.42
N GLN A 131 -4.47 26.32 6.05
CA GLN A 131 -3.50 25.23 6.13
C GLN A 131 -3.27 24.70 7.55
N MET A 132 -3.37 25.55 8.57
CA MET A 132 -3.23 25.12 9.95
C MET A 132 -4.38 24.21 10.40
N ALA A 133 -5.60 24.46 9.90
CA ALA A 133 -6.74 23.57 10.16
C ALA A 133 -6.56 22.20 9.48
N LEU A 134 -5.95 22.17 8.28
CA LEU A 134 -5.60 20.93 7.58
C LEU A 134 -4.50 20.16 8.33
N LEU A 135 -3.49 20.85 8.89
CA LEU A 135 -2.50 20.22 9.76
C LEU A 135 -3.16 19.59 11.00
N GLY A 136 -4.21 20.18 11.52
CA GLY A 136 -5.03 19.57 12.58
C GLY A 136 -5.57 18.21 12.15
N PHE A 137 -6.12 18.10 10.96
CA PHE A 137 -6.59 16.82 10.42
C PHE A 137 -5.45 15.83 10.14
N VAL A 138 -4.29 16.28 9.67
CA VAL A 138 -3.11 15.43 9.49
C VAL A 138 -2.71 14.78 10.83
N ILE A 139 -2.61 15.58 11.90
CA ILE A 139 -2.24 15.10 13.23
C ILE A 139 -3.31 14.15 13.80
N ALA A 140 -4.60 14.52 13.69
CA ALA A 140 -5.69 13.65 14.12
C ALA A 140 -5.74 12.34 13.31
N GLY A 141 -5.46 12.40 12.00
CA GLY A 141 -5.38 11.25 11.11
C GLY A 141 -4.30 10.27 11.53
N PHE A 142 -3.09 10.75 11.84
CA PHE A 142 -2.03 9.90 12.41
C PHE A 142 -2.45 9.29 13.75
N GLY A 143 -3.06 10.06 14.64
CA GLY A 143 -3.59 9.54 15.90
C GLY A 143 -4.60 8.41 15.71
N LEU A 144 -5.55 8.57 14.77
CA LEU A 144 -6.53 7.55 14.44
C LEU A 144 -5.90 6.30 13.81
N ILE A 145 -4.89 6.46 12.96
CA ILE A 145 -4.12 5.34 12.38
C ILE A 145 -3.49 4.52 13.51
N PHE A 146 -2.77 5.16 14.43
CA PHE A 146 -2.09 4.45 15.53
C PHE A 146 -3.08 3.83 16.51
N PHE A 147 -4.19 4.49 16.80
CA PHE A 147 -5.24 3.92 17.64
C PHE A 147 -5.91 2.73 16.96
N GLY A 148 -6.17 2.81 15.66
CA GLY A 148 -6.70 1.70 14.87
C GLY A 148 -5.75 0.49 14.86
N ILE A 149 -4.43 0.72 14.72
CA ILE A 149 -3.40 -0.34 14.82
C ILE A 149 -3.43 -1.01 16.20
N ASP A 150 -3.51 -0.26 17.28
CA ASP A 150 -3.57 -0.79 18.64
C ASP A 150 -4.83 -1.67 18.86
N VAL A 151 -5.97 -1.22 18.37
CA VAL A 151 -7.22 -2.00 18.39
C VAL A 151 -7.09 -3.27 17.56
N LEU A 152 -6.50 -3.19 16.36
CA LEU A 152 -6.27 -4.36 15.51
C LEU A 152 -5.33 -5.38 16.17
N GLN A 153 -4.24 -4.95 16.79
CA GLN A 153 -3.32 -5.85 17.48
C GLN A 153 -4.00 -6.59 18.62
N LYS A 154 -4.79 -5.90 19.45
CA LYS A 154 -5.54 -6.51 20.56
C LYS A 154 -6.59 -7.50 20.05
N ALA A 155 -7.33 -7.15 19.03
CA ALA A 155 -8.33 -8.03 18.42
C ALA A 155 -7.69 -9.27 17.78
N MET A 156 -6.54 -9.10 17.08
CA MET A 156 -5.80 -10.23 16.50
C MET A 156 -5.18 -11.14 17.55
N ALA A 157 -4.68 -10.61 18.66
CA ALA A 157 -4.23 -11.41 19.78
C ALA A 157 -5.38 -12.22 20.40
N GLY A 158 -6.57 -11.62 20.55
CA GLY A 158 -7.77 -12.32 20.97
C GLY A 158 -8.20 -13.42 19.97
N PHE A 159 -8.08 -13.16 18.69
CA PHE A 159 -8.37 -14.14 17.64
C PHE A 159 -7.38 -15.30 17.67
N ALA A 160 -6.07 -15.03 17.77
CA ALA A 160 -5.02 -16.04 17.88
C ALA A 160 -5.20 -16.97 19.08
N ALA A 161 -5.67 -16.44 20.22
CA ALA A 161 -5.92 -17.22 21.41
C ALA A 161 -7.10 -18.22 21.28
N HIS A 162 -8.00 -17.99 20.31
CA HIS A 162 -9.22 -18.81 20.11
C HIS A 162 -9.24 -19.57 18.79
N SER A 163 -8.28 -19.34 17.91
CA SER A 163 -8.23 -19.93 16.56
C SER A 163 -6.83 -20.46 16.28
N ASP A 164 -6.74 -21.74 15.93
CA ASP A 164 -5.49 -22.31 15.43
C ASP A 164 -5.37 -22.02 13.92
N LEU A 165 -4.57 -21.02 13.60
CA LEU A 165 -4.26 -20.65 12.21
C LEU A 165 -3.09 -21.45 11.61
N SER A 166 -2.48 -22.37 12.38
CA SER A 166 -1.45 -23.28 11.88
C SER A 166 -1.97 -24.19 10.76
N PHE A 167 -3.30 -24.33 10.65
CA PHE A 167 -3.96 -25.02 9.53
C PHE A 167 -3.61 -24.41 8.17
N PHE A 168 -3.35 -23.10 8.10
CA PHE A 168 -2.89 -22.42 6.88
C PHE A 168 -1.36 -22.48 6.81
N GLY A 169 -0.79 -23.68 6.67
CA GLY A 169 0.64 -23.86 6.45
C GLY A 169 1.13 -23.12 5.20
N TYR A 170 2.43 -23.02 5.05
CA TYR A 170 3.08 -22.48 3.85
C TYR A 170 4.00 -23.49 3.15
N ASP A 171 3.96 -24.75 3.60
CA ASP A 171 4.88 -25.81 3.16
C ASP A 171 4.53 -26.37 1.78
N SER A 172 3.31 -26.15 1.31
CA SER A 172 2.85 -26.60 -0.01
C SER A 172 2.50 -25.44 -0.91
N LEU A 173 2.64 -25.65 -2.23
CA LEU A 173 2.23 -24.67 -3.24
C LEU A 173 0.74 -24.27 -3.06
N TRP A 174 -0.10 -25.25 -2.70
CA TRP A 174 -1.53 -25.00 -2.48
C TRP A 174 -1.76 -24.04 -1.29
N SER A 175 -1.12 -24.29 -0.17
CA SER A 175 -1.21 -23.44 1.01
C SER A 175 -0.74 -22.00 0.72
N GLN A 176 0.38 -21.86 -0.02
CA GLN A 176 0.90 -20.57 -0.44
C GLN A 176 -0.10 -19.81 -1.34
N LEU A 177 -0.74 -20.50 -2.29
CA LEU A 177 -1.76 -19.91 -3.15
C LEU A 177 -3.02 -19.49 -2.37
N VAL A 178 -3.40 -20.25 -1.35
CA VAL A 178 -4.52 -19.88 -0.45
C VAL A 178 -4.18 -18.60 0.32
N LEU A 179 -2.96 -18.46 0.84
CA LEU A 179 -2.51 -17.23 1.50
C LEU A 179 -2.51 -16.03 0.55
N VAL A 180 -2.06 -16.20 -0.70
CA VAL A 180 -2.16 -15.17 -1.73
C VAL A 180 -3.62 -14.80 -1.97
N LEU A 181 -4.52 -15.78 -2.11
CA LEU A 181 -5.94 -15.52 -2.31
C LEU A 181 -6.58 -14.77 -1.13
N ILE A 182 -6.23 -15.13 0.11
CA ILE A 182 -6.66 -14.39 1.30
C ILE A 182 -6.18 -12.93 1.21
N GLY A 183 -4.94 -12.70 0.84
CA GLY A 183 -4.39 -11.36 0.64
C GLY A 183 -5.14 -10.56 -0.42
N ILE A 184 -5.47 -11.18 -1.57
CA ILE A 184 -6.27 -10.57 -2.64
C ILE A 184 -7.63 -10.12 -2.08
N ILE A 185 -8.36 -11.03 -1.44
CA ILE A 185 -9.68 -10.77 -0.88
C ILE A 185 -9.62 -9.64 0.16
N MET A 186 -8.64 -9.68 1.07
CA MET A 186 -8.46 -8.62 2.07
C MET A 186 -8.29 -7.25 1.42
N ALA A 187 -7.39 -7.12 0.44
CA ALA A 187 -7.14 -5.84 -0.21
C ALA A 187 -8.33 -5.35 -1.04
N MET A 188 -9.09 -6.26 -1.67
CA MET A 188 -10.32 -5.93 -2.39
C MET A 188 -11.42 -5.44 -1.44
N LEU A 189 -11.62 -6.11 -0.31
CA LEU A 189 -12.63 -5.73 0.68
C LEU A 189 -12.30 -4.41 1.36
N LEU A 190 -11.04 -4.22 1.78
CA LEU A 190 -10.58 -3.00 2.43
C LEU A 190 -10.38 -1.84 1.45
N GLN A 191 -10.36 -2.11 0.16
CA GLN A 191 -10.09 -1.15 -0.92
C GLN A 191 -8.83 -0.30 -0.65
N SER A 192 -7.88 -0.86 0.09
CA SER A 192 -6.65 -0.21 0.52
C SER A 192 -5.56 -1.24 0.78
N SER A 193 -4.50 -1.22 -0.02
CA SER A 193 -3.32 -2.05 0.23
C SER A 193 -2.65 -1.68 1.55
N SER A 194 -2.58 -0.39 1.88
CA SER A 194 -2.01 0.07 3.14
C SER A 194 -2.76 -0.46 4.36
N ALA A 195 -4.10 -0.43 4.34
CA ALA A 195 -4.92 -1.00 5.41
C ALA A 195 -4.75 -2.53 5.51
N SER A 196 -4.73 -3.21 4.37
CA SER A 196 -4.56 -4.66 4.30
C SER A 196 -3.20 -5.10 4.85
N ILE A 197 -2.12 -4.43 4.43
CA ILE A 197 -0.76 -4.70 4.92
C ILE A 197 -0.65 -4.41 6.43
N THR A 198 -1.26 -3.31 6.90
CA THR A 198 -1.27 -2.98 8.34
C THR A 198 -2.00 -4.04 9.15
N ALA A 199 -3.14 -4.54 8.68
CA ALA A 199 -3.85 -5.63 9.33
C ALA A 199 -3.00 -6.92 9.37
N THR A 200 -2.27 -7.23 8.30
CA THR A 200 -1.32 -8.36 8.26
C THR A 200 -0.15 -8.15 9.22
N MET A 201 0.40 -6.93 9.32
CA MET A 201 1.43 -6.60 10.31
C MET A 201 0.90 -6.76 11.75
N ALA A 202 -0.33 -6.33 12.03
CA ALA A 202 -0.96 -6.51 13.33
C ALA A 202 -1.15 -8.01 13.67
N ALA A 203 -1.57 -8.82 12.70
CA ALA A 203 -1.68 -10.27 12.85
C ALA A 203 -0.31 -10.93 13.11
N LEU A 204 0.75 -10.46 12.45
CA LEU A 204 2.11 -10.94 12.66
C LEU A 204 2.63 -10.59 14.07
N VAL A 205 2.43 -9.36 14.54
CA VAL A 205 2.85 -8.91 15.88
C VAL A 205 2.10 -9.68 16.98
N SER A 206 0.82 -9.95 16.77
CA SER A 206 0.00 -10.68 17.73
C SER A 206 0.28 -12.20 17.77
N GLY A 207 1.11 -12.71 16.84
CA GLY A 207 1.37 -14.13 16.69
C GLY A 207 0.19 -14.92 16.07
N ALA A 208 -0.80 -14.24 15.50
CA ALA A 208 -1.91 -14.89 14.79
C ALA A 208 -1.45 -15.56 13.49
N ILE A 209 -0.44 -15.01 12.84
CA ILE A 209 0.24 -15.58 11.67
C ILE A 209 1.75 -15.49 11.86
N ASP A 210 2.49 -16.30 11.11
CA ASP A 210 3.94 -16.23 11.03
C ASP A 210 4.44 -15.37 9.86
N LEU A 211 5.73 -15.07 9.83
CA LEU A 211 6.33 -14.25 8.77
C LEU A 211 6.20 -14.88 7.37
N PRO A 212 6.44 -16.19 7.17
CA PRO A 212 6.19 -16.83 5.87
C PRO A 212 4.76 -16.64 5.36
N GLN A 213 3.75 -16.83 6.20
CA GLN A 213 2.35 -16.60 5.85
C GLN A 213 2.12 -15.13 5.43
N ALA A 214 2.66 -14.19 6.20
CA ALA A 214 2.55 -12.76 5.91
C ALA A 214 3.18 -12.38 4.56
N LEU A 215 4.33 -12.98 4.18
CA LEU A 215 4.97 -12.73 2.88
C LEU A 215 4.03 -13.07 1.71
N TYR A 216 3.40 -14.26 1.73
CA TYR A 216 2.47 -14.67 0.68
C TYR A 216 1.17 -13.84 0.69
N MET A 217 0.67 -13.45 1.85
CA MET A 217 -0.49 -12.56 1.93
C MET A 217 -0.20 -11.19 1.31
N VAL A 218 0.99 -10.59 1.56
CA VAL A 218 1.39 -9.30 0.97
C VAL A 218 1.47 -9.38 -0.56
N ILE A 219 1.93 -10.50 -1.14
CA ILE A 219 1.90 -10.70 -2.60
C ILE A 219 0.45 -10.58 -3.11
N GLY A 220 -0.50 -11.25 -2.47
CA GLY A 220 -1.91 -11.18 -2.82
C GLY A 220 -2.51 -9.78 -2.66
N GLN A 221 -2.14 -9.08 -1.60
CA GLN A 221 -2.64 -7.73 -1.32
C GLN A 221 -2.26 -6.72 -2.39
N ASN A 222 -1.08 -6.84 -2.99
CA ASN A 222 -0.68 -6.00 -4.12
C ASN A 222 -1.54 -6.28 -5.37
N ILE A 223 -1.92 -7.53 -5.62
CA ILE A 223 -2.84 -7.89 -6.70
C ILE A 223 -4.25 -7.32 -6.41
N GLY A 224 -4.76 -7.53 -5.21
CA GLY A 224 -6.11 -7.09 -4.82
C GLY A 224 -6.30 -5.57 -4.85
N ALA A 225 -5.25 -4.82 -4.52
CA ALA A 225 -5.25 -3.36 -4.52
C ALA A 225 -5.53 -2.72 -5.89
N VAL A 226 -5.31 -3.45 -6.98
CA VAL A 226 -5.55 -2.96 -8.34
C VAL A 226 -7.06 -2.80 -8.65
N SER A 227 -7.92 -3.50 -7.92
CA SER A 227 -9.38 -3.52 -8.17
C SER A 227 -10.00 -2.11 -8.22
N ILE A 228 -9.59 -1.19 -7.35
CA ILE A 228 -10.11 0.19 -7.34
C ILE A 228 -9.74 0.92 -8.63
N THR A 229 -8.50 0.78 -9.09
CA THR A 229 -8.05 1.46 -10.30
C THR A 229 -8.76 0.92 -11.53
N VAL A 230 -9.10 -0.37 -11.56
CA VAL A 230 -9.90 -0.98 -12.64
C VAL A 230 -11.31 -0.38 -12.66
N ILE A 231 -11.95 -0.22 -11.50
CA ILE A 231 -13.28 0.39 -11.40
C ILE A 231 -13.24 1.86 -11.85
N SER A 232 -12.17 2.59 -11.52
CA SER A 232 -12.06 4.03 -11.80
C SER A 232 -12.02 4.40 -13.29
N VAL A 233 -11.79 3.43 -14.19
CA VAL A 233 -11.71 3.69 -15.65
C VAL A 233 -12.91 3.20 -16.44
N ILE A 234 -13.98 2.81 -15.76
CA ILE A 234 -15.26 2.48 -16.42
C ILE A 234 -15.78 3.76 -17.08
N GLY A 235 -15.95 3.72 -18.40
CA GLY A 235 -16.34 4.92 -19.18
C GLY A 235 -15.22 5.91 -19.50
N ALA A 236 -13.99 5.70 -19.06
CA ALA A 236 -12.86 6.60 -19.30
C ALA A 236 -12.26 6.44 -20.72
N SER A 237 -11.36 7.37 -21.08
CA SER A 237 -10.63 7.36 -22.36
C SER A 237 -9.77 6.10 -22.53
N ILE A 238 -9.43 5.78 -23.79
CA ILE A 238 -8.61 4.59 -24.08
C ILE A 238 -7.23 4.65 -23.40
N ASN A 239 -6.60 5.81 -23.32
CA ASN A 239 -5.31 5.98 -22.67
C ASN A 239 -5.42 5.80 -21.15
N ALA A 240 -6.53 6.19 -20.55
CA ALA A 240 -6.84 5.90 -19.15
C ALA A 240 -6.93 4.38 -18.90
N LYS A 241 -7.66 3.65 -19.75
CA LYS A 241 -7.78 2.18 -19.70
C LYS A 241 -6.44 1.49 -19.89
N ARG A 242 -5.62 1.97 -20.85
CA ARG A 242 -4.25 1.49 -21.07
C ARG A 242 -3.37 1.68 -19.82
N THR A 243 -3.48 2.82 -19.14
CA THR A 243 -2.72 3.12 -17.93
C THR A 243 -3.08 2.18 -16.79
N VAL A 244 -4.37 1.84 -16.63
CA VAL A 244 -4.79 0.83 -15.64
C VAL A 244 -4.33 -0.56 -16.05
N ALA A 245 -4.37 -0.93 -17.33
CA ALA A 245 -3.83 -2.20 -17.79
C ALA A 245 -2.35 -2.37 -17.42
N VAL A 246 -1.54 -1.29 -17.51
CA VAL A 246 -0.16 -1.29 -17.01
C VAL A 246 -0.11 -1.59 -15.52
N ASN A 247 -0.94 -0.95 -14.71
CA ASN A 247 -0.97 -1.20 -13.26
C ASN A 247 -1.33 -2.65 -12.94
N VAL A 248 -2.31 -3.22 -13.63
CA VAL A 248 -2.69 -4.64 -13.49
C VAL A 248 -1.52 -5.55 -13.84
N ILE A 249 -0.92 -5.37 -15.02
CA ILE A 249 0.18 -6.21 -15.51
C ILE A 249 1.39 -6.07 -14.59
N PHE A 250 1.72 -4.85 -14.16
CA PHE A 250 2.81 -4.60 -13.23
C PHE A 250 2.63 -5.40 -11.94
N ASN A 251 1.47 -5.33 -11.31
CA ASN A 251 1.21 -6.02 -10.04
C ASN A 251 1.17 -7.55 -10.22
N LEU A 252 0.57 -8.06 -11.30
CA LEU A 252 0.52 -9.50 -11.58
C LEU A 252 1.90 -10.09 -11.87
N VAL A 253 2.67 -9.46 -12.75
CA VAL A 253 4.01 -9.96 -13.11
C VAL A 253 4.97 -9.84 -11.92
N SER A 254 4.90 -8.73 -11.18
CA SER A 254 5.68 -8.58 -9.95
C SER A 254 5.29 -9.60 -8.89
N ALA A 255 4.00 -9.93 -8.78
CA ALA A 255 3.51 -10.96 -7.86
C ALA A 255 4.02 -12.35 -8.23
N ILE A 256 4.03 -12.71 -9.52
CA ILE A 256 4.58 -13.98 -10.00
C ILE A 256 6.08 -14.04 -9.67
N ALA A 257 6.84 -12.99 -9.98
CA ALA A 257 8.27 -12.93 -9.66
C ALA A 257 8.52 -12.99 -8.14
N ALA A 258 7.71 -12.27 -7.35
CA ALA A 258 7.83 -12.32 -5.89
C ALA A 258 7.48 -13.68 -5.31
N PHE A 259 6.47 -14.35 -5.85
CA PHE A 259 6.05 -15.67 -5.38
C PHE A 259 7.13 -16.73 -5.61
N PHE A 260 7.71 -16.78 -6.80
CA PHE A 260 8.66 -17.84 -7.17
C PHE A 260 10.12 -17.49 -6.85
N LEU A 261 10.48 -16.22 -6.75
CA LEU A 261 11.87 -15.78 -6.54
C LEU A 261 12.06 -15.08 -5.20
N LEU A 262 11.25 -14.03 -4.91
CA LEU A 262 11.53 -13.14 -3.80
C LEU A 262 11.15 -13.76 -2.46
N ALA A 263 9.97 -14.38 -2.33
CA ALA A 263 9.54 -15.01 -1.09
C ALA A 263 10.45 -16.19 -0.70
N PRO A 264 10.79 -17.15 -1.60
CA PRO A 264 11.76 -18.18 -1.28
C PRO A 264 13.16 -17.63 -0.94
N PHE A 265 13.59 -16.56 -1.61
CA PHE A 265 14.88 -15.91 -1.31
C PHE A 265 14.89 -15.27 0.09
N PHE A 266 13.82 -14.57 0.49
CA PHE A 266 13.72 -14.00 1.84
C PHE A 266 13.70 -15.08 2.91
N LEU A 267 12.95 -16.17 2.70
CA LEU A 267 12.92 -17.30 3.61
C LEU A 267 14.29 -17.98 3.74
N TRP A 268 15.00 -18.10 2.62
CA TRP A 268 16.38 -18.60 2.60
C TRP A 268 17.33 -17.68 3.37
N LEU A 269 17.25 -16.35 3.16
CA LEU A 269 18.07 -15.36 3.89
C LEU A 269 17.85 -15.46 5.41
N ILE A 270 16.59 -15.55 5.86
CA ILE A 270 16.24 -15.65 7.27
C ILE A 270 16.82 -16.94 7.87
N LYS A 271 16.78 -18.03 7.12
CA LYS A 271 17.27 -19.33 7.57
C LYS A 271 18.79 -19.42 7.66
N HIS A 272 19.52 -18.74 6.74
CA HIS A 272 20.98 -18.94 6.57
C HIS A 272 21.82 -17.73 7.01
N SER A 273 21.22 -16.65 7.47
CA SER A 273 21.94 -15.45 7.89
C SER A 273 21.50 -15.01 9.28
N ALA A 274 22.42 -15.05 10.25
CA ALA A 274 22.20 -14.56 11.61
C ALA A 274 21.77 -13.08 11.63
N PHE A 275 22.26 -12.25 10.69
CA PHE A 275 21.87 -10.87 10.56
C PHE A 275 20.37 -10.75 10.20
N PHE A 276 19.92 -11.46 9.16
CA PHE A 276 18.52 -11.41 8.73
C PHE A 276 17.56 -12.05 9.73
N SER A 277 17.97 -13.11 10.42
CA SER A 277 17.15 -13.74 11.48
C SER A 277 17.00 -12.87 12.73
N SER A 278 17.90 -11.91 12.96
CA SER A 278 17.83 -10.97 14.07
C SER A 278 16.96 -9.74 13.78
N ILE A 279 16.56 -9.52 12.52
CA ILE A 279 15.70 -8.39 12.13
C ILE A 279 14.27 -8.68 12.62
N ASP A 280 13.65 -7.65 13.17
CA ASP A 280 12.24 -7.68 13.56
C ASP A 280 11.34 -8.09 12.38
N GLN A 281 10.38 -9.00 12.63
CA GLN A 281 9.55 -9.59 11.58
C GLN A 281 8.71 -8.55 10.82
N VAL A 282 8.25 -7.49 11.48
CA VAL A 282 7.47 -6.42 10.84
C VAL A 282 8.35 -5.58 9.92
N ILE A 283 9.58 -5.30 10.34
CA ILE A 283 10.58 -4.64 9.49
C ILE A 283 10.92 -5.54 8.29
N MET A 284 11.09 -6.85 8.52
CA MET A 284 11.33 -7.81 7.44
C MET A 284 10.18 -7.82 6.42
N LEU A 285 8.93 -7.74 6.87
CA LEU A 285 7.76 -7.65 6.01
C LEU A 285 7.74 -6.35 5.21
N ALA A 286 8.10 -5.20 5.83
CA ALA A 286 8.22 -3.91 5.13
C ALA A 286 9.36 -3.94 4.09
N MET A 287 10.50 -4.55 4.41
CA MET A 287 11.60 -4.78 3.46
C MET A 287 11.16 -5.64 2.27
N PHE A 288 10.44 -6.73 2.54
CA PHE A 288 9.91 -7.60 1.49
C PHE A 288 8.96 -6.83 0.56
N HIS A 289 8.02 -6.06 1.11
CA HIS A 289 7.08 -5.26 0.30
C HIS A 289 7.82 -4.23 -0.56
N THR A 290 8.86 -3.59 -0.02
CA THR A 290 9.70 -2.68 -0.80
C THR A 290 10.46 -3.39 -1.89
N ALA A 291 11.10 -4.53 -1.57
CA ALA A 291 11.82 -5.35 -2.54
C ALA A 291 10.89 -5.85 -3.66
N PHE A 292 9.64 -6.22 -3.34
CA PHE A 292 8.60 -6.59 -4.30
C PHE A 292 8.35 -5.45 -5.33
N SER A 293 8.11 -4.24 -4.85
CA SER A 293 7.80 -3.10 -5.72
C SER A 293 9.01 -2.64 -6.54
N VAL A 294 10.21 -2.68 -5.93
CA VAL A 294 11.48 -2.35 -6.61
C VAL A 294 11.82 -3.42 -7.66
N LEU A 295 11.62 -4.71 -7.36
CA LEU A 295 11.80 -5.79 -8.34
C LEU A 295 10.91 -5.57 -9.56
N GLY A 296 9.62 -5.26 -9.34
CA GLY A 296 8.70 -4.89 -10.41
C GLY A 296 9.23 -3.71 -11.24
N ALA A 297 9.67 -2.63 -10.58
CA ALA A 297 10.21 -1.48 -11.29
C ALA A 297 11.47 -1.82 -12.12
N CYS A 298 12.38 -2.63 -11.58
CA CYS A 298 13.56 -3.10 -12.29
C CYS A 298 13.21 -3.94 -13.54
N MET A 299 12.12 -4.70 -13.49
CA MET A 299 11.66 -5.50 -14.63
C MET A 299 10.97 -4.62 -15.69
N PHE A 300 10.16 -3.65 -15.27
CA PHE A 300 9.32 -2.88 -16.17
C PHE A 300 9.99 -1.63 -16.76
N MET A 301 10.84 -0.93 -16.01
CA MET A 301 11.47 0.30 -16.50
C MET A 301 12.32 0.10 -17.76
N PRO A 302 13.16 -0.96 -17.88
CA PRO A 302 13.90 -1.21 -19.12
C PRO A 302 12.99 -1.60 -20.30
N SER A 303 11.84 -2.22 -20.03
CA SER A 303 10.92 -2.77 -21.03
C SER A 303 9.76 -1.84 -21.38
N LEU A 304 9.74 -0.57 -20.90
CA LEU A 304 8.63 0.36 -21.08
C LEU A 304 8.16 0.52 -22.53
N LYS A 305 9.08 0.69 -23.49
CA LYS A 305 8.73 0.85 -24.91
C LYS A 305 8.06 -0.40 -25.47
N PHE A 306 8.55 -1.58 -25.11
CA PHE A 306 7.95 -2.84 -25.53
C PHE A 306 6.56 -3.00 -24.95
N LEU A 307 6.39 -2.72 -23.66
CA LEU A 307 5.11 -2.80 -22.96
C LEU A 307 4.09 -1.80 -23.56
N GLU A 308 4.52 -0.58 -23.83
CA GLU A 308 3.71 0.45 -24.50
C GLU A 308 3.14 -0.06 -25.83
N GLN A 309 4.00 -0.59 -26.69
CA GLN A 309 3.59 -1.14 -27.99
C GLN A 309 2.59 -2.29 -27.84
N LYS A 310 2.85 -3.21 -26.90
CA LYS A 310 1.96 -4.36 -26.67
C LYS A 310 0.60 -3.93 -26.14
N ILE A 311 0.54 -3.00 -25.19
CA ILE A 311 -0.73 -2.53 -24.65
C ILE A 311 -1.54 -1.75 -25.70
N ILE A 312 -0.88 -0.96 -26.53
CA ILE A 312 -1.56 -0.27 -27.64
C ILE A 312 -2.14 -1.30 -28.65
N GLN A 313 -1.41 -2.39 -28.91
CA GLN A 313 -1.92 -3.47 -29.78
C GLN A 313 -3.11 -4.22 -29.16
N TRP A 314 -3.09 -4.49 -27.84
CA TRP A 314 -4.17 -5.20 -27.13
C TRP A 314 -5.41 -4.34 -26.91
N LEU A 315 -5.22 -3.05 -26.75
CA LEU A 315 -6.28 -2.06 -26.54
C LEU A 315 -6.20 -1.00 -27.63
N PRO A 316 -6.63 -1.29 -28.86
CA PRO A 316 -6.65 -0.31 -29.94
C PRO A 316 -7.63 0.84 -29.65
N SER A 317 -7.48 1.98 -30.34
CA SER A 317 -8.35 3.18 -30.22
C SER A 317 -9.76 2.93 -30.74
#